data_0a1cb07c6dec8be5ce7b711d2552a594
#
_entry.id   0a1cb07c6dec8be5ce7b711d2552a594
#
_cell.length_a   1.000
_cell.length_b   1.000
_cell.length_c   1.000
_cell.angle_alpha   90.00
_cell.angle_beta   90.00
_cell.angle_gamma   90.00
#
_symmetry.space_group_name_H-M   'P 1'
#
loop_
_entity.id
_entity.type
_entity.pdbx_description
1 polymer ?
#
loop_
_entity_poly.entity_id
_entity_poly.type
_entity_poly.pdbx_seq_one_letter_code
_entity_poly.pdbx_strand_id
1 'polypeptide(L)' 'MLNPIALGLALNFSVFYYEVMNDHDTACKIADEALTNANKELPNIDEDAEENRDAVSIVNLLKENLEMWKSETEDQN' A
#
# COMPACT_ATOMS: atom_id res chain seq x y z
N MET A 1 15.34 -4.08 3.23
CA MET A 1 15.22 -2.63 3.47
C MET A 1 14.02 -2.08 2.71
N LEU A 2 13.23 -1.26 3.37
CA LEU A 2 12.09 -0.64 2.71
C LEU A 2 12.55 0.37 1.66
N ASN A 3 11.98 0.27 0.48
CA ASN A 3 12.30 1.17 -0.62
C ASN A 3 11.10 2.11 -0.85
N PRO A 4 11.21 3.39 -0.47
CA PRO A 4 10.08 4.31 -0.63
C PRO A 4 9.69 4.54 -2.09
N ILE A 5 10.64 4.44 -3.02
CA ILE A 5 10.34 4.59 -4.44
C ILE A 5 9.46 3.43 -4.92
N ALA A 6 9.84 2.20 -4.58
CA ALA A 6 9.04 1.03 -4.96
C ALA A 6 7.65 1.06 -4.31
N LEU A 7 7.60 1.46 -3.04
CA LEU A 7 6.33 1.59 -2.33
C LEU A 7 5.45 2.68 -2.94
N GLY A 8 6.06 3.81 -3.31
CA GLY A 8 5.35 4.89 -3.96
C GLY A 8 4.78 4.48 -5.31
N LEU A 9 5.54 3.70 -6.08
CA LEU A 9 5.05 3.17 -7.35
C LEU A 9 3.87 2.22 -7.14
N ALA A 10 3.97 1.35 -6.14
CA ALA A 10 2.87 0.43 -5.81
C ALA A 10 1.61 1.21 -5.43
N LEU A 11 1.77 2.26 -4.62
CA LEU A 11 0.66 3.12 -4.24
C LEU A 11 0.02 3.75 -5.48
N ASN A 12 0.83 4.36 -6.34
CA ASN A 12 0.33 5.02 -7.55
C ASN A 12 -0.36 4.04 -8.49
N PHE A 13 0.23 2.86 -8.73
CA PHE A 13 -0.39 1.86 -9.57
C PHE A 13 -1.71 1.35 -8.99
N SER A 14 -1.76 1.14 -7.68
CA SER A 14 -3.00 0.66 -7.06
C SER A 14 -4.12 1.69 -7.22
N VAL A 15 -3.81 2.97 -7.00
CA VAL A 15 -4.79 4.05 -7.18
C VAL A 15 -5.23 4.15 -8.64
N PHE A 16 -4.28 4.05 -9.57
CA PHE A 16 -4.57 4.09 -11.00
C PHE A 16 -5.55 2.99 -11.39
N TYR A 17 -5.28 1.76 -11.00
CA TYR A 17 -6.19 0.65 -11.32
C TYR A 17 -7.55 0.82 -10.67
N TYR A 18 -7.58 1.34 -9.44
CA TYR A 18 -8.85 1.53 -8.74
C TYR A 18 -9.70 2.62 -9.38
N GLU A 19 -9.11 3.79 -9.64
CA GLU A 19 -9.88 4.96 -10.07
C GLU A 19 -9.97 5.11 -11.59
N VAL A 20 -8.91 4.81 -12.31
CA VAL A 20 -8.87 5.03 -13.77
C VAL A 20 -9.33 3.80 -14.52
N MET A 21 -8.76 2.65 -14.18
CA MET A 21 -9.10 1.39 -14.87
C MET A 21 -10.37 0.74 -14.30
N ASN A 22 -10.82 1.20 -13.17
CA ASN A 22 -11.98 0.65 -12.46
C ASN A 22 -11.82 -0.85 -12.18
N ASP A 23 -10.57 -1.27 -11.98
CA ASP A 23 -10.19 -2.66 -11.69
C ASP A 23 -9.84 -2.76 -10.21
N HIS A 24 -10.87 -2.90 -9.38
CA HIS A 24 -10.72 -2.90 -7.94
C HIS A 24 -9.95 -4.12 -7.42
N ASP A 25 -10.14 -5.27 -8.06
CA ASP A 25 -9.44 -6.49 -7.65
C ASP A 25 -7.93 -6.37 -7.84
N THR A 26 -7.50 -5.86 -8.99
CA THR A 26 -6.09 -5.65 -9.26
C THR A 26 -5.51 -4.58 -8.33
N ALA A 27 -6.25 -3.50 -8.09
CA ALA A 27 -5.81 -2.45 -7.18
C ALA A 27 -5.55 -3.00 -5.78
N CYS A 28 -6.48 -3.78 -5.25
CA CYS A 28 -6.35 -4.39 -3.93
C CYS A 28 -5.18 -5.37 -3.89
N LYS A 29 -4.99 -6.13 -4.95
CA LYS A 29 -3.89 -7.08 -5.03
C LYS A 29 -2.54 -6.39 -4.99
N ILE A 30 -2.38 -5.30 -5.75
CA ILE A 30 -1.13 -4.53 -5.78
C ILE A 30 -0.83 -3.98 -4.38
N ALA A 31 -1.83 -3.37 -3.75
CA ALA A 31 -1.66 -2.80 -2.41
C ALA A 31 -1.33 -3.89 -1.39
N ASP A 32 -2.03 -5.02 -1.46
CA ASP A 32 -1.82 -6.12 -0.52
C ASP A 32 -0.42 -6.72 -0.65
N GLU A 33 0.04 -6.94 -1.87
CA GLU A 33 1.40 -7.47 -2.10
C GLU A 33 2.45 -6.50 -1.57
N ALA A 34 2.28 -5.21 -1.82
CA ALA A 34 3.22 -4.20 -1.34
C ALA A 34 3.26 -4.17 0.19
N LEU A 35 2.10 -4.25 0.82
CA LEU A 35 2.01 -4.28 2.28
C LEU A 35 2.62 -5.54 2.86
N THR A 36 2.37 -6.68 2.24
CA THR A 36 2.94 -7.96 2.70
C THR A 36 4.46 -7.89 2.67
N ASN A 37 5.02 -7.40 1.58
CA ASN A 37 6.47 -7.26 1.45
C ASN A 37 7.04 -6.27 2.46
N ALA A 38 6.35 -5.14 2.65
CA ALA A 38 6.79 -4.13 3.62
C ALA A 38 6.75 -4.67 5.04
N ASN A 39 5.71 -5.44 5.39
CA ASN A 39 5.57 -6.00 6.73
C ASN A 39 6.68 -6.98 7.09
N LYS A 40 7.28 -7.62 6.10
CA LYS A 40 8.43 -8.50 6.33
C LYS A 40 9.65 -7.72 6.77
N GLU A 41 9.78 -6.48 6.32
CA GLU A 41 10.92 -5.64 6.63
C GLU A 41 10.72 -4.79 7.89
N LEU A 42 9.47 -4.41 8.20
CA LEU A 42 9.17 -3.50 9.30
C LEU A 42 9.75 -3.93 10.65
N PRO A 43 9.70 -5.22 11.04
CA PRO A 43 10.28 -5.63 12.33
C PRO A 43 11.79 -5.46 12.41
N ASN A 44 12.46 -5.32 11.27
CA ASN A 44 13.92 -5.23 11.17
C ASN A 44 14.42 -3.81 10.97
N ILE A 45 13.53 -2.82 10.92
CA ILE A 45 13.93 -1.43 10.72
C ILE A 45 13.49 -0.57 11.89
N ASP A 46 14.14 0.58 12.02
CA ASP A 46 13.74 1.59 13.00
C ASP A 46 12.73 2.53 12.32
N GLU A 47 11.47 2.39 12.69
CA GLU A 47 10.39 3.18 12.10
C GLU A 47 10.52 4.67 12.42
N ASP A 48 11.21 5.00 13.51
CA ASP A 48 11.42 6.39 13.92
C ASP A 48 12.63 7.02 13.23
N ALA A 49 13.47 6.22 12.59
CA ALA A 49 14.63 6.75 11.88
C ALA A 49 14.18 7.63 10.72
N GLU A 50 14.84 8.77 10.55
CA GLU A 50 14.49 9.73 9.52
C GLU A 50 14.52 9.11 8.13
N GLU A 51 15.49 8.24 7.88
CA GLU A 51 15.65 7.58 6.58
C GLU A 51 14.49 6.64 6.21
N ASN A 52 13.72 6.18 7.22
CA ASN A 52 12.61 5.25 7.00
C ASN A 52 11.24 5.95 7.05
N ARG A 53 11.20 7.24 7.36
CA ARG A 53 9.94 7.95 7.56
C ARG A 53 9.07 7.98 6.32
N ASP A 54 9.66 8.24 5.16
CA ASP A 54 8.92 8.30 3.90
C ASP A 54 8.32 6.93 3.57
N ALA A 55 9.11 5.87 3.73
CA ALA A 55 8.64 4.52 3.45
C ALA A 55 7.49 4.14 4.39
N VAL A 56 7.63 4.44 5.67
CA VAL A 56 6.58 4.14 6.66
C VAL A 56 5.30 4.90 6.34
N SER A 57 5.43 6.18 5.94
CA SER A 57 4.26 6.97 5.55
C SER A 57 3.51 6.35 4.38
N ILE A 58 4.25 5.88 3.36
CA ILE A 58 3.64 5.25 2.19
C ILE A 58 2.97 3.94 2.57
N VAL A 59 3.61 3.15 3.45
CA VAL A 59 3.01 1.90 3.94
C VAL A 59 1.66 2.19 4.62
N ASN A 60 1.61 3.24 5.44
CA ASN A 60 0.37 3.62 6.11
C ASN A 60 -0.70 4.04 5.12
N LEU A 61 -0.33 4.78 4.07
CA LEU A 61 -1.28 5.18 3.02
C LEU A 61 -1.82 3.98 2.26
N LEU A 62 -0.94 3.03 1.91
CA LEU A 62 -1.37 1.79 1.26
C LEU A 62 -2.36 1.02 2.13
N LYS A 63 -2.07 0.92 3.41
CA LYS A 63 -2.92 0.23 4.36
C LYS A 63 -4.30 0.89 4.45
N GLU A 64 -4.33 2.21 4.57
CA GLU A 64 -5.58 2.95 4.65
C GLU A 64 -6.42 2.78 3.37
N ASN A 65 -5.78 2.89 2.21
CA ASN A 65 -6.48 2.71 0.94
C ASN A 65 -7.04 1.30 0.82
N LEU A 66 -6.24 0.30 1.15
CA LEU A 66 -6.68 -1.10 1.06
C LEU A 66 -7.88 -1.38 1.96
N GLU A 67 -7.84 -0.89 3.19
CA GLU A 67 -8.95 -1.06 4.12
C GLU A 67 -10.22 -0.39 3.61
N MET A 68 -10.08 0.82 3.08
CA MET A 68 -11.20 1.56 2.52
C MET A 68 -11.80 0.82 1.31
N TRP A 69 -10.94 0.35 0.41
CA TRP A 69 -11.38 -0.35 -0.80
C TRP A 69 -12.06 -1.67 -0.48
N LYS A 70 -11.55 -2.41 0.49
CA LYS A 70 -12.18 -3.67 0.92
C LYS A 70 -13.55 -3.41 1.53
N SER A 71 -13.67 -2.36 2.32
CA SER A 71 -14.94 -1.98 2.91
C SER A 71 -15.97 -1.62 1.83
N GLU A 72 -15.57 -0.85 0.83
CA GLU A 72 -16.44 -0.48 -0.28
C GLU A 72 -16.90 -1.71 -1.06
N THR A 73 -15.98 -2.64 -1.30
CA THR A 73 -16.29 -3.88 -2.03
C THR A 73 -17.28 -4.73 -1.25
N GLU A 74 -17.07 -4.85 0.06
CA GLU A 74 -17.98 -5.60 0.93
C GLU A 74 -19.38 -5.00 0.95
N ASP A 75 -19.46 -3.68 0.97
CA ASP A 75 -20.75 -2.98 0.99
C ASP A 75 -21.55 -3.16 -0.28
N GLN A 76 -20.88 -3.51 -1.38
CA GLN A 76 -21.52 -3.72 -2.67
C GLN A 76 -22.10 -5.13 -2.83
N ASN A 77 -21.78 -6.01 -1.93
CA ASN A 77 -22.31 -7.37 -1.92
C ASN A 77 -23.54 -7.46 -1.02
#